data_5dd6dc5bd728a04383514802191bc145
#
_entry.id   5dd6dc5bd728a04383514802191bc145
#
_cell.length_a   1.000
_cell.length_b   1.000
_cell.length_c   1.000
_cell.angle_alpha   90.00
_cell.angle_beta   90.00
_cell.angle_gamma   90.00
#
_symmetry.space_group_name_H-M   'P 1'
#
loop_
_entity.id
_entity.type
_entity.pdbx_description
1 polymer ?
#
loop_
_entity_poly.entity_id
_entity_poly.type
_entity_poly.pdbx_seq_one_letter_code
_entity_poly.pdbx_strand_id
1 'polypeptide(L)'
;MHRLNSEETLSIRPHFDAPNLRLVVDSIIDGKTPARVWADDLAAPRTALAWEGRCIYLVGDFEDAEVNKGLREIFSTEIQPEGQSKKLGFFKLYYSPDAWSLRLEEIFGSLLDDDLERRIYCSVRDNSSRIAVPSPPLELRQIDAQLLQSDFAHIDLVRDEILGCWPSFETFLDQGFGFTMLDGTSVVCWCTAEYVSKGKCGIGIETIEAYQGRGIATAVAGEFVRHALASGVNPHWDCWARNTPSVRVAEKVGFADKHDYKIAIGSSGDG
;
A
#
# COMPACT_ATOMS: atom_id res chain seq x y z
N MET A 1 7.24 -11.50 -22.45
CA MET A 1 6.81 -11.60 -21.04
C MET A 1 5.81 -12.73 -20.88
N HIS A 2 5.88 -13.49 -19.79
CA HIS A 2 5.03 -14.64 -19.49
C HIS A 2 4.18 -14.31 -18.28
N ARG A 3 2.86 -14.54 -18.34
CA ARG A 3 1.99 -14.41 -17.18
C ARG A 3 2.20 -15.59 -16.26
N LEU A 4 2.48 -15.32 -14.98
CA LEU A 4 2.75 -16.33 -13.97
C LEU A 4 1.47 -16.82 -13.31
N ASN A 5 1.40 -18.12 -13.03
CA ASN A 5 0.41 -18.69 -12.12
C ASN A 5 0.87 -18.55 -10.65
N SER A 6 0.05 -18.98 -9.71
CA SER A 6 0.34 -18.84 -8.27
C SER A 6 1.62 -19.58 -7.82
N GLU A 7 1.94 -20.73 -8.41
CA GLU A 7 3.14 -21.50 -8.06
C GLU A 7 4.42 -20.84 -8.64
N GLU A 8 4.33 -20.34 -9.87
CA GLU A 8 5.42 -19.65 -10.55
C GLU A 8 5.75 -18.30 -9.93
N THR A 9 4.75 -17.63 -9.34
CA THR A 9 4.93 -16.30 -8.73
C THR A 9 5.99 -16.28 -7.61
N LEU A 10 6.29 -17.42 -6.99
CA LEU A 10 7.37 -17.52 -6.01
C LEU A 10 8.76 -17.21 -6.61
N SER A 11 8.97 -17.47 -7.89
CA SER A 11 10.26 -17.29 -8.58
C SER A 11 10.72 -15.84 -8.63
N ILE A 12 9.79 -14.88 -8.63
CA ILE A 12 10.11 -13.45 -8.71
C ILE A 12 10.54 -12.85 -7.38
N ARG A 13 10.33 -13.52 -6.25
CA ARG A 13 10.57 -12.99 -4.92
C ARG A 13 11.96 -12.40 -4.70
N PRO A 14 13.07 -13.00 -5.19
CA PRO A 14 14.41 -12.45 -5.01
C PRO A 14 14.61 -11.07 -5.64
N HIS A 15 13.83 -10.72 -6.66
CA HIS A 15 13.92 -9.45 -7.38
C HIS A 15 13.22 -8.29 -6.65
N PHE A 16 12.25 -8.60 -5.78
CA PHE A 16 11.50 -7.62 -4.99
C PHE A 16 12.07 -7.46 -3.57
N ASP A 17 13.39 -7.27 -3.46
CA ASP A 17 14.06 -7.14 -2.16
C ASP A 17 14.10 -5.71 -1.63
N ALA A 18 13.73 -4.72 -2.44
CA ALA A 18 13.64 -3.33 -2.01
C ALA A 18 12.56 -3.15 -0.93
N PRO A 19 12.83 -2.39 0.15
CA PRO A 19 11.93 -2.25 1.30
C PRO A 19 10.51 -1.82 0.93
N ASN A 20 10.37 -0.95 -0.07
CA ASN A 20 9.11 -0.40 -0.56
C ASN A 20 8.30 -1.36 -1.45
N LEU A 21 8.90 -2.46 -1.91
CA LEU A 21 8.26 -3.42 -2.81
C LEU A 21 7.99 -4.76 -2.12
N ARG A 22 8.86 -5.15 -1.21
CA ARG A 22 8.90 -6.48 -0.63
C ARG A 22 7.61 -6.89 0.06
N LEU A 23 6.99 -5.99 0.83
CA LEU A 23 5.81 -6.32 1.61
C LEU A 23 4.61 -6.67 0.72
N VAL A 24 4.31 -5.81 -0.27
CA VAL A 24 3.19 -6.05 -1.19
C VAL A 24 3.41 -7.31 -2.02
N VAL A 25 4.63 -7.55 -2.49
CA VAL A 25 4.94 -8.73 -3.29
C VAL A 25 4.91 -10.02 -2.45
N ASP A 26 5.39 -9.99 -1.21
CA ASP A 26 5.21 -11.11 -0.28
C ASP A 26 3.72 -11.40 -0.05
N SER A 27 2.86 -10.37 0.08
CA SER A 27 1.41 -10.55 0.21
C SER A 27 0.75 -11.11 -1.05
N ILE A 28 1.22 -10.74 -2.24
CA ILE A 28 0.78 -11.31 -3.52
C ILE A 28 1.17 -12.79 -3.61
N ILE A 29 2.41 -13.12 -3.30
CA ILE A 29 2.94 -14.50 -3.31
C ILE A 29 2.18 -15.39 -2.31
N ASP A 30 1.85 -14.86 -1.13
CA ASP A 30 1.08 -15.57 -0.11
C ASP A 30 -0.44 -15.67 -0.47
N GLY A 31 -0.87 -15.16 -1.63
CA GLY A 31 -2.25 -15.21 -2.11
C GLY A 31 -3.22 -14.30 -1.36
N LYS A 32 -2.72 -13.36 -0.55
CA LYS A 32 -3.54 -12.45 0.26
C LYS A 32 -3.95 -11.19 -0.50
N THR A 33 -3.11 -10.74 -1.41
CA THR A 33 -3.40 -9.62 -2.30
C THR A 33 -3.60 -10.14 -3.71
N PRO A 34 -4.83 -10.06 -4.27
CA PRO A 34 -5.07 -10.43 -5.66
C PRO A 34 -4.24 -9.58 -6.61
N ALA A 35 -3.47 -10.20 -7.49
CA ALA A 35 -2.66 -9.51 -8.48
C ALA A 35 -2.45 -10.35 -9.73
N ARG A 36 -2.10 -9.67 -10.81
CA ARG A 36 -1.52 -10.33 -11.99
C ARG A 36 -0.02 -10.08 -11.99
N VAL A 37 0.74 -11.12 -12.34
CA VAL A 37 2.20 -11.09 -12.32
C VAL A 37 2.73 -11.61 -13.64
N TRP A 38 3.75 -10.93 -14.18
CA TRP A 38 4.46 -11.33 -15.40
C TRP A 38 5.96 -11.30 -15.14
N ALA A 39 6.68 -12.19 -15.84
CA ALA A 39 8.13 -12.21 -15.87
C ALA A 39 8.66 -12.42 -17.30
N ASP A 40 9.90 -12.04 -17.53
CA ASP A 40 10.58 -12.23 -18.80
C ASP A 40 10.89 -13.73 -19.08
N ASP A 41 11.21 -14.49 -18.03
CA ASP A 41 11.49 -15.93 -18.11
C ASP A 41 10.83 -16.66 -16.93
N LEU A 42 10.34 -17.87 -17.15
CA LEU A 42 9.66 -18.68 -16.11
C LEU A 42 10.64 -19.38 -15.15
N ALA A 43 11.82 -19.74 -15.63
CA ALA A 43 12.80 -20.51 -14.86
C ALA A 43 13.83 -19.63 -14.15
N ALA A 44 14.22 -18.53 -14.80
CA ALA A 44 15.26 -17.62 -14.33
C ALA A 44 14.88 -16.15 -14.62
N PRO A 45 13.80 -15.63 -14.00
CA PRO A 45 13.34 -14.28 -14.25
C PRO A 45 14.41 -13.25 -13.90
N ARG A 46 14.63 -12.27 -14.78
CA ARG A 46 15.47 -11.09 -14.54
C ARG A 46 14.64 -9.83 -14.39
N THR A 47 13.44 -9.83 -14.97
CA THR A 47 12.50 -8.72 -14.93
C THR A 47 11.11 -9.24 -14.58
N ALA A 48 10.43 -8.56 -13.67
CA ALA A 48 9.07 -8.90 -13.29
C ALA A 48 8.21 -7.64 -13.11
N LEU A 49 6.92 -7.79 -13.43
CA LEU A 49 5.89 -6.80 -13.22
C LEU A 49 4.74 -7.44 -12.45
N ALA A 50 4.27 -6.76 -11.39
CA ALA A 50 3.04 -7.12 -10.69
C ALA A 50 2.05 -5.96 -10.75
N TRP A 51 0.75 -6.25 -10.90
CA TRP A 51 -0.33 -5.29 -10.86
C TRP A 51 -1.50 -5.79 -10.02
N GLU A 52 -1.80 -5.07 -8.95
CA GLU A 52 -2.87 -5.41 -8.00
C GLU A 52 -4.18 -4.63 -8.24
N GLY A 53 -4.27 -3.91 -9.36
CA GLY A 53 -5.48 -3.19 -9.78
C GLY A 53 -5.44 -1.68 -9.60
N ARG A 54 -4.46 -1.13 -8.85
CA ARG A 54 -4.24 0.33 -8.68
C ARG A 54 -2.78 0.73 -8.89
N CYS A 55 -1.85 -0.12 -8.47
CA CYS A 55 -0.42 0.14 -8.52
C CYS A 55 0.29 -0.91 -9.37
N ILE A 56 1.32 -0.49 -10.05
CA ILE A 56 2.24 -1.34 -10.82
C ILE A 56 3.55 -1.40 -10.06
N TYR A 57 4.08 -2.60 -9.90
CA TYR A 57 5.37 -2.87 -9.26
C TYR A 57 6.29 -3.50 -10.29
N LEU A 58 7.40 -2.82 -10.62
CA LEU A 58 8.32 -3.19 -11.68
C LEU A 58 9.73 -3.34 -11.12
N VAL A 59 10.39 -4.46 -11.42
CA VAL A 59 11.75 -4.75 -10.96
C VAL A 59 12.59 -5.41 -12.04
N GLY A 60 13.91 -5.31 -11.86
CA GLY A 60 14.89 -6.09 -12.63
C GLY A 60 15.58 -5.30 -13.73
N ASP A 61 15.91 -6.00 -14.82
CA ASP A 61 16.70 -5.48 -15.93
C ASP A 61 15.86 -4.52 -16.81
N PHE A 62 16.27 -3.28 -16.91
CA PHE A 62 15.61 -2.22 -17.68
C PHE A 62 16.23 -2.00 -19.07
N GLU A 63 17.32 -2.71 -19.39
CA GLU A 63 18.06 -2.50 -20.65
C GLU A 63 17.58 -3.41 -21.80
N ASP A 64 16.90 -4.50 -21.51
CA ASP A 64 16.43 -5.46 -22.51
C ASP A 64 15.24 -4.88 -23.31
N ALA A 65 15.50 -4.53 -24.57
CA ALA A 65 14.51 -3.88 -25.45
C ALA A 65 13.30 -4.79 -25.76
N GLU A 66 13.48 -6.12 -25.85
CA GLU A 66 12.37 -7.04 -26.09
C GLU A 66 11.50 -7.17 -24.86
N VAL A 67 12.08 -7.15 -23.65
CA VAL A 67 11.35 -7.12 -22.39
C VAL A 67 10.56 -5.81 -22.30
N ASN A 68 11.17 -4.65 -22.58
CA ASN A 68 10.50 -3.35 -22.54
C ASN A 68 9.33 -3.29 -23.53
N LYS A 69 9.47 -3.87 -24.72
CA LYS A 69 8.38 -4.01 -25.69
C LYS A 69 7.25 -4.88 -25.16
N GLY A 70 7.58 -6.02 -24.53
CA GLY A 70 6.58 -6.89 -23.89
C GLY A 70 5.86 -6.24 -22.72
N LEU A 71 6.54 -5.44 -21.91
CA LEU A 71 5.92 -4.64 -20.84
C LEU A 71 4.94 -3.61 -21.40
N ARG A 72 5.30 -2.91 -22.49
CA ARG A 72 4.42 -1.97 -23.19
C ARG A 72 3.17 -2.67 -23.74
N GLU A 73 3.31 -3.85 -24.30
CA GLU A 73 2.20 -4.65 -24.81
C GLU A 73 1.23 -5.01 -23.70
N ILE A 74 1.73 -5.56 -22.58
CA ILE A 74 0.93 -5.87 -21.39
C ILE A 74 0.19 -4.64 -20.89
N PHE A 75 0.88 -3.51 -20.76
CA PHE A 75 0.28 -2.27 -20.29
C PHE A 75 -0.87 -1.84 -21.21
N SER A 76 -0.63 -1.75 -22.53
CA SER A 76 -1.61 -1.26 -23.49
C SER A 76 -2.79 -2.21 -23.74
N THR A 77 -2.60 -3.52 -23.58
CA THR A 77 -3.64 -4.51 -23.90
C THR A 77 -4.38 -5.05 -22.69
N GLU A 78 -3.76 -5.01 -21.51
CA GLU A 78 -4.36 -5.58 -20.28
C GLU A 78 -4.59 -4.54 -19.19
N ILE A 79 -3.55 -3.77 -18.80
CA ILE A 79 -3.60 -2.90 -17.62
C ILE A 79 -4.41 -1.63 -17.90
N GLN A 80 -4.06 -0.90 -18.97
CA GLN A 80 -4.70 0.36 -19.31
C GLN A 80 -6.20 0.20 -19.62
N PRO A 81 -6.65 -0.77 -20.46
CA PRO A 81 -8.08 -0.96 -20.71
C PRO A 81 -8.89 -1.30 -19.44
N GLU A 82 -8.32 -2.09 -18.53
CA GLU A 82 -8.98 -2.39 -17.26
C GLU A 82 -9.02 -1.18 -16.34
N GLY A 83 -7.94 -0.40 -16.27
CA GLY A 83 -7.91 0.87 -15.54
C GLY A 83 -8.99 1.83 -16.02
N GLN A 84 -9.15 1.98 -17.34
CA GLN A 84 -10.21 2.79 -17.95
C GLN A 84 -11.60 2.25 -17.61
N SER A 85 -11.82 0.93 -17.70
CA SER A 85 -13.08 0.28 -17.33
C SER A 85 -13.46 0.52 -15.87
N LYS A 86 -12.48 0.54 -14.99
CA LYS A 86 -12.64 0.84 -13.55
C LYS A 86 -12.66 2.34 -13.24
N LYS A 87 -12.54 3.21 -14.25
CA LYS A 87 -12.46 4.68 -14.12
C LYS A 87 -11.32 5.14 -13.20
N LEU A 88 -10.21 4.43 -13.23
CA LEU A 88 -8.98 4.88 -12.58
C LEU A 88 -8.43 6.04 -13.40
N GLY A 89 -8.35 7.24 -12.86
CA GLY A 89 -7.77 8.40 -13.56
C GLY A 89 -6.26 8.26 -13.75
N PHE A 90 -5.61 7.54 -12.86
CA PHE A 90 -4.16 7.32 -12.85
C PHE A 90 -3.79 5.99 -12.19
N PHE A 91 -2.54 5.56 -12.38
CA PHE A 91 -1.92 4.45 -11.67
C PHE A 91 -0.56 4.89 -11.10
N LYS A 92 -0.16 4.30 -9.98
CA LYS A 92 1.17 4.52 -9.38
C LYS A 92 2.13 3.46 -9.89
N LEU A 93 3.34 3.91 -10.24
CA LEU A 93 4.44 3.04 -10.68
C LEU A 93 5.50 2.98 -9.58
N TYR A 94 5.62 1.85 -8.94
CA TYR A 94 6.68 1.51 -8.00
C TYR A 94 7.74 0.70 -8.74
N TYR A 95 8.99 1.09 -8.65
CA TYR A 95 10.04 0.42 -9.42
C TYR A 95 11.36 0.32 -8.67
N SER A 96 12.18 -0.65 -9.07
CA SER A 96 13.56 -0.84 -8.60
C SER A 96 14.35 -1.63 -9.66
N PRO A 97 15.56 -1.19 -10.03
CA PRO A 97 16.31 0.00 -9.55
C PRO A 97 15.73 1.33 -10.07
N ASP A 98 16.21 2.44 -9.53
CA ASP A 98 15.80 3.80 -9.93
C ASP A 98 16.03 4.08 -11.42
N ALA A 99 16.96 3.38 -12.06
CA ALA A 99 17.26 3.48 -13.48
C ALA A 99 16.06 3.14 -14.40
N TRP A 100 15.02 2.45 -13.90
CA TRP A 100 13.76 2.28 -14.62
C TRP A 100 13.12 3.60 -15.04
N SER A 101 13.37 4.70 -14.30
CA SER A 101 12.88 6.04 -14.65
C SER A 101 13.19 6.43 -16.08
N LEU A 102 14.30 5.95 -16.65
CA LEU A 102 14.72 6.19 -18.03
C LEU A 102 13.84 5.51 -19.10
N ARG A 103 12.98 4.55 -18.69
CA ARG A 103 12.17 3.72 -19.57
C ARG A 103 10.67 3.86 -19.37
N LEU A 104 10.24 4.50 -18.27
CA LEU A 104 8.82 4.52 -17.89
C LEU A 104 7.91 5.14 -18.97
N GLU A 105 8.30 6.28 -19.56
CA GLU A 105 7.51 6.90 -20.63
C GLU A 105 7.46 6.01 -21.88
N GLU A 106 8.56 5.35 -22.20
CA GLU A 106 8.61 4.42 -23.33
C GLU A 106 7.63 3.26 -23.16
N ILE A 107 7.46 2.76 -21.93
CA ILE A 107 6.66 1.56 -21.62
C ILE A 107 5.21 1.92 -21.32
N PHE A 108 4.98 2.94 -20.51
CA PHE A 108 3.67 3.27 -19.95
C PHE A 108 3.02 4.50 -20.58
N GLY A 109 3.66 5.11 -21.58
CA GLY A 109 3.18 6.34 -22.22
C GLY A 109 3.44 7.58 -21.38
N SER A 110 2.68 8.65 -21.64
CA SER A 110 2.88 9.92 -20.95
C SER A 110 2.67 9.80 -19.45
N LEU A 111 3.68 10.15 -18.69
CA LEU A 111 3.61 10.23 -17.22
C LEU A 111 2.96 11.57 -16.81
N LEU A 112 2.18 11.53 -15.73
CA LEU A 112 1.62 12.72 -15.09
C LEU A 112 2.66 13.37 -14.17
N ASP A 113 3.48 12.55 -13.51
CA ASP A 113 4.58 12.98 -12.65
C ASP A 113 5.56 11.81 -12.49
N ASP A 114 6.86 12.02 -12.68
CA ASP A 114 7.92 11.00 -12.66
C ASP A 114 9.00 11.24 -11.59
N ASP A 115 8.87 12.29 -10.78
CA ASP A 115 9.84 12.65 -9.72
C ASP A 115 9.17 12.79 -8.35
N LEU A 116 8.34 11.83 -8.01
CA LEU A 116 7.62 11.80 -6.73
C LEU A 116 8.39 11.00 -5.69
N GLU A 117 8.71 11.64 -4.58
CA GLU A 117 9.38 11.00 -3.45
C GLU A 117 8.38 10.47 -2.42
N ARG A 118 8.58 9.20 -2.08
CA ARG A 118 7.94 8.56 -0.93
C ARG A 118 8.97 8.22 0.13
N ARG A 119 8.47 8.00 1.34
CA ARG A 119 9.27 7.61 2.50
C ARG A 119 8.64 6.41 3.17
N ILE A 120 9.42 5.34 3.32
CA ILE A 120 9.02 4.16 4.06
C ILE A 120 9.83 4.03 5.35
N TYR A 121 9.17 3.61 6.42
CA TYR A 121 9.77 3.24 7.69
C TYR A 121 9.51 1.75 7.91
N CYS A 122 10.57 0.97 8.12
CA CYS A 122 10.53 -0.49 8.15
C CYS A 122 10.66 -1.08 9.55
N SER A 123 10.82 -0.24 10.57
CA SER A 123 10.91 -0.68 11.96
C SER A 123 10.19 0.27 12.91
N VAL A 124 9.82 -0.26 14.07
CA VAL A 124 9.27 0.52 15.16
C VAL A 124 10.19 0.34 16.38
N ARG A 125 10.66 1.45 16.95
CA ARG A 125 11.34 1.43 18.25
C ARG A 125 10.29 1.22 19.32
N ASP A 126 10.63 0.40 20.30
CA ASP A 126 9.77 0.23 21.48
C ASP A 126 9.53 1.60 22.12
N ASN A 127 8.35 2.12 21.92
CA ASN A 127 7.92 3.40 22.46
C ASN A 127 6.83 3.07 23.50
N SER A 128 7.24 2.57 24.66
CA SER A 128 6.38 2.23 25.80
C SER A 128 5.62 3.45 26.36
N SER A 129 5.84 4.64 25.81
CA SER A 129 5.10 5.84 26.12
C SER A 129 3.64 5.67 25.68
N ARG A 130 2.71 5.58 26.63
CA ARG A 130 1.27 5.62 26.34
C ARG A 130 0.96 6.90 25.60
N ILE A 131 0.62 6.76 24.32
CA ILE A 131 0.09 7.86 23.54
C ILE A 131 -1.28 8.21 24.15
N ALA A 132 -1.45 9.46 24.55
CA ALA A 132 -2.70 9.90 25.16
C ALA A 132 -3.84 9.76 24.15
N VAL A 133 -4.88 9.04 24.53
CA VAL A 133 -6.13 9.02 23.78
C VAL A 133 -6.83 10.36 24.04
N PRO A 134 -7.31 11.07 23.01
CA PRO A 134 -8.08 12.29 23.19
C PRO A 134 -9.28 12.07 24.13
N SER A 135 -9.55 13.05 24.97
CA SER A 135 -10.63 12.97 25.96
C SER A 135 -12.03 12.91 25.32
N PRO A 136 -13.04 12.40 26.03
CA PRO A 136 -14.42 12.40 25.57
C PRO A 136 -14.84 13.74 24.92
N PRO A 137 -15.69 13.72 23.86
CA PRO A 137 -16.57 12.62 23.46
C PRO A 137 -15.96 11.57 22.52
N LEU A 138 -14.66 11.63 22.25
CA LEU A 138 -14.00 10.70 21.30
C LEU A 138 -13.78 9.32 21.89
N GLU A 139 -14.10 8.29 21.10
CA GLU A 139 -13.96 6.86 21.45
C GLU A 139 -13.01 6.16 20.48
N LEU A 140 -11.95 5.57 20.99
CA LEU A 140 -11.05 4.72 20.24
C LEU A 140 -11.61 3.29 20.22
N ARG A 141 -11.85 2.74 19.03
CA ARG A 141 -12.48 1.44 18.86
C ARG A 141 -11.74 0.60 17.80
N GLN A 142 -11.66 -0.71 18.04
CA GLN A 142 -11.20 -1.65 17.00
C GLN A 142 -12.28 -1.78 15.91
N ILE A 143 -11.83 -1.92 14.67
CA ILE A 143 -12.73 -2.19 13.53
C ILE A 143 -13.16 -3.64 13.61
N ASP A 144 -14.46 -3.86 13.74
CA ASP A 144 -15.12 -5.15 13.83
C ASP A 144 -16.29 -5.27 12.83
N ALA A 145 -16.89 -6.44 12.74
CA ALA A 145 -18.01 -6.70 11.84
C ALA A 145 -19.22 -5.79 12.14
N GLN A 146 -19.47 -5.46 13.40
CA GLN A 146 -20.58 -4.60 13.80
C GLN A 146 -20.37 -3.16 13.31
N LEU A 147 -19.14 -2.64 13.44
CA LEU A 147 -18.80 -1.31 12.94
C LEU A 147 -18.91 -1.27 11.40
N LEU A 148 -18.38 -2.28 10.71
CA LEU A 148 -18.44 -2.36 9.25
C LEU A 148 -19.86 -2.53 8.70
N GLN A 149 -20.83 -2.93 9.51
CA GLN A 149 -22.25 -3.02 9.15
C GLN A 149 -23.07 -1.81 9.60
N SER A 150 -22.48 -0.88 10.33
CA SER A 150 -23.18 0.30 10.85
C SER A 150 -23.49 1.34 9.76
N ASP A 151 -24.40 2.25 10.06
CA ASP A 151 -24.73 3.42 9.24
C ASP A 151 -23.99 4.68 9.73
N PHE A 152 -22.81 4.51 10.33
CA PHE A 152 -22.05 5.63 10.86
C PHE A 152 -21.55 6.53 9.72
N ALA A 153 -21.53 7.83 9.98
CA ALA A 153 -20.99 8.78 9.01
C ALA A 153 -19.52 8.43 8.70
N HIS A 154 -19.12 8.52 7.44
CA HIS A 154 -17.80 8.21 6.88
C HIS A 154 -17.37 6.73 6.96
N ILE A 155 -18.25 5.79 7.35
CA ILE A 155 -17.91 4.36 7.39
C ILE A 155 -17.59 3.81 6.00
N ASP A 156 -18.18 4.38 4.95
CA ASP A 156 -17.92 3.95 3.57
C ASP A 156 -16.46 4.20 3.17
N LEU A 157 -15.82 5.26 3.66
CA LEU A 157 -14.41 5.53 3.44
C LEU A 157 -13.52 4.43 4.04
N VAL A 158 -13.88 3.92 5.23
CA VAL A 158 -13.19 2.80 5.87
C VAL A 158 -13.39 1.51 5.08
N ARG A 159 -14.61 1.27 4.58
CA ARG A 159 -14.93 0.12 3.73
C ARG A 159 -14.14 0.14 2.42
N ASP A 160 -14.07 1.29 1.77
CA ASP A 160 -13.34 1.49 0.51
C ASP A 160 -11.82 1.30 0.72
N GLU A 161 -11.27 1.78 1.83
CA GLU A 161 -9.86 1.57 2.19
C GLU A 161 -9.56 0.08 2.38
N ILE A 162 -10.39 -0.63 3.13
CA ILE A 162 -10.21 -2.07 3.35
C ILE A 162 -10.30 -2.83 2.03
N LEU A 163 -11.35 -2.62 1.22
CA LEU A 163 -11.52 -3.30 -0.06
C LEU A 163 -10.50 -2.90 -1.12
N GLY A 164 -9.79 -1.79 -0.90
CA GLY A 164 -8.65 -1.39 -1.72
C GLY A 164 -7.44 -2.31 -1.58
N CYS A 165 -7.28 -3.00 -0.44
CA CYS A 165 -6.13 -3.85 -0.12
C CYS A 165 -6.52 -5.32 0.14
N TRP A 166 -7.78 -5.59 0.48
CA TRP A 166 -8.26 -6.89 0.89
C TRP A 166 -9.35 -7.42 -0.07
N PRO A 167 -9.41 -8.72 -0.33
CA PRO A 167 -10.42 -9.29 -1.22
C PRO A 167 -11.84 -9.23 -0.65
N SER A 168 -11.99 -9.16 0.67
CA SER A 168 -13.27 -9.03 1.37
C SER A 168 -13.11 -8.53 2.80
N PHE A 169 -14.22 -8.07 3.41
CA PHE A 169 -14.25 -7.74 4.85
C PHE A 169 -13.99 -8.96 5.73
N GLU A 170 -14.43 -10.14 5.34
CA GLU A 170 -14.21 -11.39 6.07
C GLU A 170 -12.70 -11.69 6.15
N THR A 171 -11.99 -11.59 5.03
CA THR A 171 -10.53 -11.81 5.00
C THR A 171 -9.79 -10.75 5.82
N PHE A 172 -10.23 -9.49 5.77
CA PHE A 172 -9.67 -8.43 6.62
C PHE A 172 -9.87 -8.72 8.11
N LEU A 173 -11.08 -9.13 8.51
CA LEU A 173 -11.40 -9.42 9.91
C LEU A 173 -10.69 -10.67 10.44
N ASP A 174 -10.39 -11.66 9.59
CA ASP A 174 -9.68 -12.89 9.93
C ASP A 174 -8.16 -12.70 9.99
N GLN A 175 -7.57 -11.94 9.06
CA GLN A 175 -6.11 -11.89 8.85
C GLN A 175 -5.50 -10.50 9.01
N GLY A 176 -6.32 -9.47 9.07
CA GLY A 176 -5.94 -8.09 9.29
C GLY A 176 -6.45 -7.56 10.62
N PHE A 177 -6.31 -6.28 10.82
CA PHE A 177 -6.86 -5.54 11.95
C PHE A 177 -6.88 -4.05 11.65
N GLY A 178 -7.64 -3.29 12.42
CA GLY A 178 -7.68 -1.85 12.30
C GLY A 178 -8.32 -1.20 13.51
N PHE A 179 -8.11 0.10 13.65
CA PHE A 179 -8.66 0.93 14.72
C PHE A 179 -9.25 2.19 14.15
N THR A 180 -10.25 2.72 14.82
CA THR A 180 -10.90 3.97 14.44
C THR A 180 -11.12 4.85 15.65
N MET A 181 -11.23 6.15 15.41
CA MET A 181 -11.73 7.13 16.38
C MET A 181 -13.14 7.51 15.99
N LEU A 182 -14.05 7.44 16.93
CA LEU A 182 -15.45 7.82 16.78
C LEU A 182 -15.73 9.13 17.53
N ASP A 183 -16.58 9.98 16.94
CA ASP A 183 -17.27 11.06 17.60
C ASP A 183 -18.78 10.80 17.49
N GLY A 184 -19.38 10.23 18.55
CA GLY A 184 -20.73 9.69 18.51
C GLY A 184 -20.88 8.60 17.45
N THR A 185 -21.69 8.82 16.42
CA THR A 185 -21.93 7.94 15.29
C THR A 185 -21.14 8.35 14.03
N SER A 186 -20.03 9.06 14.19
CA SER A 186 -19.19 9.49 13.07
C SER A 186 -17.78 8.89 13.21
N VAL A 187 -17.31 8.22 12.16
CA VAL A 187 -15.90 7.83 12.04
C VAL A 187 -15.10 9.07 11.67
N VAL A 188 -14.12 9.45 12.48
CA VAL A 188 -13.33 10.68 12.28
C VAL A 188 -11.86 10.43 11.97
N CYS A 189 -11.38 9.21 12.25
CA CYS A 189 -10.06 8.75 11.86
C CYS A 189 -10.05 7.22 11.85
N TRP A 190 -9.29 6.62 10.94
CA TRP A 190 -9.06 5.17 10.91
C TRP A 190 -7.62 4.84 10.58
N CYS A 191 -7.19 3.65 11.01
CA CYS A 191 -5.89 3.07 10.72
C CYS A 191 -6.08 1.57 10.48
N THR A 192 -5.78 1.08 9.28
CA THR A 192 -6.00 -0.30 8.84
C THR A 192 -4.69 -0.97 8.46
N ALA A 193 -4.59 -2.28 8.69
CA ALA A 193 -3.50 -3.10 8.19
C ALA A 193 -3.67 -3.34 6.69
N GLU A 194 -2.59 -3.13 5.95
CA GLU A 194 -2.47 -3.42 4.52
C GLU A 194 -1.42 -4.52 4.31
N TYR A 195 -1.58 -5.33 3.25
CA TYR A 195 -0.56 -6.28 2.77
C TYR A 195 0.06 -7.18 3.87
N VAL A 196 -0.76 -7.73 4.75
CA VAL A 196 -0.25 -8.55 5.87
C VAL A 196 0.43 -9.82 5.37
N SER A 197 1.73 -9.95 5.59
CA SER A 197 2.52 -11.11 5.17
C SER A 197 3.74 -11.29 6.09
N LYS A 198 4.07 -12.54 6.41
CA LYS A 198 5.31 -12.94 7.12
C LYS A 198 5.62 -12.11 8.38
N GLY A 199 4.59 -11.86 9.19
CA GLY A 199 4.73 -11.07 10.41
C GLY A 199 4.99 -9.58 10.17
N LYS A 200 4.56 -9.04 9.02
CA LYS A 200 4.63 -7.62 8.68
C LYS A 200 3.30 -7.13 8.11
N CYS A 201 3.04 -5.85 8.19
CA CYS A 201 1.92 -5.19 7.49
C CYS A 201 2.28 -3.76 7.07
N GLY A 202 1.62 -3.26 6.04
CA GLY A 202 1.52 -1.84 5.76
C GLY A 202 0.49 -1.15 6.64
N ILE A 203 0.38 0.16 6.53
CA ILE A 203 -0.59 0.99 7.25
C ILE A 203 -1.30 1.92 6.29
N GLY A 204 -2.63 1.82 6.22
CA GLY A 204 -3.52 2.85 5.72
C GLY A 204 -4.03 3.70 6.90
N ILE A 205 -3.88 5.01 6.82
CA ILE A 205 -4.39 5.93 7.86
C ILE A 205 -4.92 7.21 7.26
N GLU A 206 -6.12 7.60 7.70
CA GLU A 206 -6.71 8.87 7.31
C GLU A 206 -7.47 9.51 8.47
N THR A 207 -7.58 10.83 8.44
CA THR A 207 -8.33 11.63 9.40
C THR A 207 -9.18 12.65 8.65
N ILE A 208 -10.47 12.68 8.94
CA ILE A 208 -11.42 13.64 8.39
C ILE A 208 -10.91 15.07 8.65
N GLU A 209 -10.93 15.91 7.63
CA GLU A 209 -10.30 17.23 7.61
C GLU A 209 -10.64 18.07 8.86
N ALA A 210 -11.91 18.12 9.25
CA ALA A 210 -12.39 18.86 10.42
C ALA A 210 -11.77 18.39 11.75
N TYR A 211 -11.15 17.20 11.77
CA TYR A 211 -10.56 16.60 12.97
C TYR A 211 -9.03 16.55 12.91
N GLN A 212 -8.41 17.04 11.85
CA GLN A 212 -6.95 17.11 11.72
C GLN A 212 -6.32 18.09 12.74
N GLY A 213 -5.04 17.92 13.00
CA GLY A 213 -4.29 18.77 13.94
C GLY A 213 -4.59 18.56 15.42
N ARG A 214 -5.49 17.65 15.80
CA ARG A 214 -5.92 17.38 17.18
C ARG A 214 -5.23 16.20 17.86
N GLY A 215 -4.21 15.61 17.24
CA GLY A 215 -3.50 14.43 17.76
C GLY A 215 -4.23 13.10 17.58
N ILE A 216 -5.40 13.08 16.95
CA ILE A 216 -6.26 11.90 16.78
C ILE A 216 -5.51 10.81 15.98
N ALA A 217 -4.91 11.15 14.82
CA ALA A 217 -4.12 10.21 14.05
C ALA A 217 -3.00 9.55 14.87
N THR A 218 -2.33 10.33 15.73
CA THR A 218 -1.28 9.80 16.61
C THR A 218 -1.83 8.79 17.61
N ALA A 219 -3.02 9.04 18.16
CA ALA A 219 -3.67 8.13 19.11
C ALA A 219 -4.10 6.81 18.43
N VAL A 220 -4.76 6.90 17.27
CA VAL A 220 -5.22 5.73 16.51
C VAL A 220 -4.04 4.90 16.01
N ALA A 221 -3.03 5.55 15.41
CA ALA A 221 -1.81 4.88 14.97
C ALA A 221 -1.02 4.25 16.13
N GLY A 222 -0.99 4.91 17.28
CA GLY A 222 -0.34 4.37 18.48
C GLY A 222 -0.98 3.09 18.97
N GLU A 223 -2.32 3.02 19.00
CA GLU A 223 -3.04 1.80 19.36
C GLU A 223 -2.84 0.70 18.31
N PHE A 224 -2.88 1.06 17.01
CA PHE A 224 -2.58 0.14 15.92
C PHE A 224 -1.18 -0.48 16.08
N VAL A 225 -0.15 0.33 16.29
CA VAL A 225 1.24 -0.14 16.48
C VAL A 225 1.35 -1.03 17.71
N ARG A 226 0.74 -0.64 18.83
CA ARG A 226 0.73 -1.43 20.06
C ARG A 226 0.11 -2.82 19.83
N HIS A 227 -1.02 -2.86 19.13
CA HIS A 227 -1.71 -4.11 18.79
C HIS A 227 -0.87 -4.97 17.84
N ALA A 228 -0.32 -4.40 16.79
CA ALA A 228 0.53 -5.08 15.81
C ALA A 228 1.70 -5.78 16.50
N LEU A 229 2.47 -5.04 17.31
CA LEU A 229 3.64 -5.58 18.01
C LEU A 229 3.25 -6.67 19.03
N ALA A 230 2.15 -6.49 19.77
CA ALA A 230 1.63 -7.49 20.68
C ALA A 230 1.21 -8.79 19.96
N SER A 231 0.80 -8.71 18.70
CA SER A 231 0.45 -9.83 17.84
C SER A 231 1.63 -10.40 17.04
N GLY A 232 2.86 -9.92 17.29
CA GLY A 232 4.07 -10.36 16.57
C GLY A 232 4.16 -9.84 15.12
N VAL A 233 3.42 -8.78 14.79
CA VAL A 233 3.42 -8.14 13.48
C VAL A 233 4.24 -6.85 13.54
N ASN A 234 5.23 -6.70 12.65
CA ASN A 234 6.02 -5.48 12.52
C ASN A 234 5.40 -4.57 11.45
N PRO A 235 4.78 -3.44 11.82
CA PRO A 235 4.16 -2.55 10.86
C PRO A 235 5.20 -1.71 10.11
N HIS A 236 4.91 -1.41 8.83
CA HIS A 236 5.65 -0.51 7.98
C HIS A 236 4.80 0.72 7.67
N TRP A 237 5.41 1.90 7.74
CA TRP A 237 4.74 3.16 7.40
C TRP A 237 5.26 3.68 6.08
N ASP A 238 4.37 3.91 5.12
CA ASP A 238 4.71 4.45 3.81
C ASP A 238 3.87 5.68 3.50
N CYS A 239 4.51 6.81 3.19
CA CYS A 239 3.83 8.06 2.90
C CYS A 239 4.59 8.90 1.87
N TRP A 240 3.95 9.93 1.32
CA TRP A 240 4.65 10.96 0.55
C TRP A 240 5.72 11.61 1.43
N ALA A 241 6.97 11.71 0.94
CA ALA A 241 8.06 12.31 1.72
C ALA A 241 7.76 13.77 2.11
N ARG A 242 7.00 14.49 1.28
CA ARG A 242 6.53 15.86 1.52
C ARG A 242 5.31 15.96 2.45
N ASN A 243 4.65 14.84 2.78
CA ASN A 243 3.51 14.83 3.72
C ASN A 243 4.00 14.93 5.17
N THR A 244 4.45 16.14 5.54
CA THR A 244 4.97 16.42 6.88
C THR A 244 4.04 16.00 8.02
N PRO A 245 2.71 16.15 7.95
CA PRO A 245 1.80 15.63 8.97
C PRO A 245 1.93 14.12 9.17
N SER A 246 1.92 13.33 8.09
CA SER A 246 2.06 11.87 8.15
C SER A 246 3.42 11.44 8.70
N VAL A 247 4.51 12.07 8.21
CA VAL A 247 5.88 11.85 8.72
C VAL A 247 5.95 12.08 10.24
N ARG A 248 5.35 13.17 10.73
CA ARG A 248 5.34 13.49 12.18
C ARG A 248 4.54 12.46 13.00
N VAL A 249 3.43 11.94 12.47
CA VAL A 249 2.68 10.87 13.14
C VAL A 249 3.54 9.62 13.23
N ALA A 250 4.14 9.16 12.11
CA ALA A 250 5.02 8.00 12.09
C ALA A 250 6.14 8.09 13.14
N GLU A 251 6.88 9.20 13.15
CA GLU A 251 7.98 9.40 14.09
C GLU A 251 7.51 9.46 15.56
N LYS A 252 6.36 10.08 15.83
CA LYS A 252 5.78 10.13 17.18
C LYS A 252 5.37 8.77 17.73
N VAL A 253 4.86 7.87 16.86
CA VAL A 253 4.46 6.52 17.28
C VAL A 253 5.60 5.52 17.26
N GLY A 254 6.83 5.99 16.98
CA GLY A 254 8.08 5.21 17.14
C GLY A 254 8.67 4.65 15.86
N PHE A 255 8.13 4.96 14.70
CA PHE A 255 8.70 4.48 13.44
C PHE A 255 10.12 5.02 13.21
N ALA A 256 11.01 4.13 12.74
CA ALA A 256 12.43 4.38 12.51
C ALA A 256 12.91 3.66 11.23
N ASP A 257 14.21 3.76 10.93
CA ASP A 257 14.85 3.14 9.76
C ASP A 257 14.15 3.53 8.45
N LYS A 258 14.14 4.84 8.20
CA LYS A 258 13.50 5.44 7.03
C LYS A 258 14.35 5.28 5.77
N HIS A 259 13.65 5.01 4.66
CA HIS A 259 14.22 5.01 3.31
C HIS A 259 13.36 5.89 2.42
N ASP A 260 13.98 6.82 1.70
CA ASP A 260 13.31 7.61 0.68
C ASP A 260 13.52 6.91 -0.68
N TYR A 261 12.49 6.90 -1.51
CA TYR A 261 12.52 6.26 -2.82
C TYR A 261 11.60 6.99 -3.81
N LYS A 262 11.80 6.75 -5.09
CA LYS A 262 11.02 7.41 -6.14
C LYS A 262 9.91 6.52 -6.67
N ILE A 263 8.83 7.15 -7.09
CA ILE A 263 7.75 6.55 -7.88
C ILE A 263 7.36 7.50 -9.00
N ALA A 264 6.63 6.97 -9.99
CA ALA A 264 5.97 7.77 -10.99
C ALA A 264 4.44 7.60 -10.94
N ILE A 265 3.71 8.53 -11.52
CA ILE A 265 2.28 8.44 -11.75
C ILE A 265 2.05 8.48 -13.26
N GLY A 266 1.37 7.47 -13.79
CA GLY A 266 0.97 7.42 -15.18
C GLY A 266 -0.52 7.68 -15.37
N SER A 267 -0.90 8.20 -16.54
CA SER A 267 -2.30 8.33 -16.94
C SER A 267 -2.87 6.98 -17.37
N SER A 268 -4.07 6.66 -16.93
CA SER A 268 -4.81 5.52 -17.49
C SER A 268 -5.48 5.83 -18.84
N GLY A 269 -5.26 7.05 -19.37
CA GLY A 269 -5.91 7.56 -20.58
C GLY A 269 -7.21 8.28 -20.24
N ASP A 270 -7.58 9.24 -21.08
CA ASP A 270 -8.83 9.98 -20.94
C ASP A 270 -10.03 9.03 -21.00
N GLY A 271 -10.85 9.05 -19.93
CA GLY A 271 -12.20 8.50 -19.94
C GLY A 271 -13.16 9.47 -20.60
#